data_61cfceb0d0851d3e8b7207ef0866f502
#
_entry.id   61cfceb0d0851d3e8b7207ef0866f502
#
_cell.length_a   1.000
_cell.length_b   1.000
_cell.length_c   1.000
_cell.angle_alpha   90.00
_cell.angle_beta   90.00
_cell.angle_gamma   90.00
#
_symmetry.space_group_name_H-M   'P 1'
#
loop_
_entity.id
_entity.type
_entity.pdbx_description
1 polymer ?
#
loop_
_entity_poly.entity_id
_entity_poly.type
_entity_poly.pdbx_seq_one_letter_code
_entity_poly.pdbx_strand_id
1 'polypeptide(L)'
;MTVTNKTTAYLVAILATIVVMYLCPVDCLACAAISAKITSVTMAESVSKSASVVKTMTHSPAATSAQITSLDALQRRFVDLRFGMFIHFNMPTYVDEDWPDPDASPELFNPVKLDCRQWARAAKSAGMTYGCLTTKHHSGFCIWDTKTTDYSVMSSPFKRDVVKEYVDAFRAENLDVMLYYSILDTHAHLRPGWIVPEHKDMVKNQLRELLTNYGKISAIIIDGWDAPWSRISYDQIPFEEIYTLIKSIQPDCLVMDLNSAKYPADALFYTDIKSYEQGAGQHIDKESNALPALSCLPIQKTWFWKSYFPQTPVKDAEMLVKDNIVPMGKAYCNFILNVAPNRDGLMDDNALKALTQIGKIWAKTEPGAAGEAAKAIDPNYVAADLRFSECPAPIIASNLAKGRRADSSWSYDMEISEFAVDDDFGSAWVANALGPECPNLRVYLDKELLFNMIAITEEVGSEIREYRLDARVNGQWQELMLVHADAQSASADAGALLFCANAASPATASVVSVNAGERVSSSTGGSHSSEVRRTSVSGGPVSPGTDAVVSVNAKKCGRVTVLRFSTIYADAIRITVLDSRKTKAPDGVYRSGSTVAISELGVYLER
;
A
#
# COMPACT_ATOMS: atom_id res chain seq x y z
N MET A 1 36.88 14.32 -32.80
CA MET A 1 37.43 13.08 -33.39
C MET A 1 38.33 12.32 -32.39
N THR A 2 37.90 12.06 -31.15
CA THR A 2 38.76 11.39 -30.14
C THR A 2 37.95 10.46 -29.16
N VAL A 3 36.69 10.17 -29.44
CA VAL A 3 35.88 9.26 -28.60
C VAL A 3 35.72 7.86 -29.21
N THR A 4 35.92 7.71 -30.52
CA THR A 4 35.73 6.45 -31.24
C THR A 4 36.84 5.40 -31.04
N ASN A 5 38.04 5.79 -30.61
CA ASN A 5 39.15 4.83 -30.46
C ASN A 5 39.16 4.06 -29.12
N LYS A 6 38.47 4.55 -28.08
CA LYS A 6 38.45 3.85 -26.78
C LYS A 6 37.41 2.73 -26.72
N THR A 7 36.26 2.94 -27.32
CA THR A 7 35.19 1.93 -27.37
C THR A 7 35.59 0.73 -28.22
N THR A 8 36.35 0.96 -29.31
CA THR A 8 36.86 -0.12 -30.16
C THR A 8 37.91 -0.98 -29.43
N ALA A 9 38.78 -0.36 -28.63
CA ALA A 9 39.76 -1.10 -27.83
C ALA A 9 39.12 -1.96 -26.73
N TYR A 10 38.05 -1.48 -26.10
CA TYR A 10 37.29 -2.26 -25.12
C TYR A 10 36.55 -3.45 -25.75
N LEU A 11 35.95 -3.25 -26.90
CA LEU A 11 35.28 -4.33 -27.65
C LEU A 11 36.26 -5.42 -28.11
N VAL A 12 37.46 -5.06 -28.54
CA VAL A 12 38.50 -6.00 -28.93
C VAL A 12 39.02 -6.80 -27.74
N ALA A 13 39.16 -6.16 -26.57
CA ALA A 13 39.59 -6.85 -25.34
C ALA A 13 38.53 -7.83 -24.82
N ILE A 14 37.24 -7.47 -24.88
CA ILE A 14 36.13 -8.35 -24.49
C ILE A 14 36.00 -9.53 -25.46
N LEU A 15 36.12 -9.31 -26.77
CA LEU A 15 36.10 -10.36 -27.77
C LEU A 15 37.30 -11.34 -27.64
N ALA A 16 38.48 -10.82 -27.33
CA ALA A 16 39.66 -11.67 -27.08
C ALA A 16 39.47 -12.55 -25.83
N THR A 17 38.84 -12.04 -24.79
CA THR A 17 38.55 -12.80 -23.55
C THR A 17 37.51 -13.89 -23.82
N ILE A 18 36.47 -13.62 -24.60
CA ILE A 18 35.44 -14.59 -24.98
C ILE A 18 36.02 -15.69 -25.86
N VAL A 19 36.89 -15.37 -26.82
CA VAL A 19 37.54 -16.34 -27.69
C VAL A 19 38.47 -17.28 -26.91
N VAL A 20 39.18 -16.74 -25.89
CA VAL A 20 40.05 -17.58 -25.02
C VAL A 20 39.21 -18.52 -24.14
N MET A 21 38.04 -18.11 -23.68
CA MET A 21 37.13 -18.96 -22.88
C MET A 21 36.47 -20.07 -23.69
N TYR A 22 36.27 -19.89 -24.99
CA TYR A 22 35.59 -20.89 -25.85
C TYR A 22 36.54 -21.90 -26.55
N LEU A 23 37.83 -21.59 -26.61
CA LEU A 23 38.78 -22.42 -27.39
C LEU A 23 39.81 -23.20 -26.58
N CYS A 24 39.82 -23.04 -25.23
CA CYS A 24 40.75 -23.80 -24.37
C CYS A 24 40.04 -24.87 -23.52
N PRO A 25 40.61 -26.09 -23.42
CA PRO A 25 40.14 -27.11 -22.46
C PRO A 25 40.37 -26.64 -21.00
N VAL A 26 39.51 -27.11 -20.11
CA VAL A 26 39.31 -26.62 -18.74
C VAL A 26 40.50 -26.70 -17.79
N ASP A 27 41.65 -27.27 -18.19
CA ASP A 27 42.81 -27.56 -17.29
C ASP A 27 44.14 -26.96 -17.74
N CYS A 28 44.19 -25.80 -18.37
CA CYS A 28 45.44 -25.17 -18.78
C CYS A 28 45.89 -24.01 -17.84
N LEU A 29 46.82 -24.30 -16.94
CA LEU A 29 47.44 -23.33 -16.02
C LEU A 29 48.05 -22.09 -16.70
N ALA A 30 48.45 -22.17 -17.98
CA ALA A 30 48.98 -21.06 -18.75
C ALA A 30 47.93 -20.01 -19.13
N CYS A 31 46.69 -20.41 -19.33
CA CYS A 31 45.58 -19.49 -19.66
C CYS A 31 45.15 -18.64 -18.44
N ALA A 32 45.23 -19.19 -17.23
CA ALA A 32 44.94 -18.48 -15.99
C ALA A 32 45.96 -17.36 -15.70
N ALA A 33 47.25 -17.61 -16.06
CA ALA A 33 48.31 -16.61 -15.85
C ALA A 33 48.20 -15.42 -16.85
N ILE A 34 47.69 -15.64 -18.05
CA ILE A 34 47.50 -14.59 -19.06
C ILE A 34 46.28 -13.75 -18.70
N SER A 35 45.21 -14.35 -18.21
CA SER A 35 43.99 -13.63 -17.75
C SER A 35 44.32 -12.74 -16.53
N ALA A 36 45.09 -13.22 -15.57
CA ALA A 36 45.52 -12.46 -14.38
C ALA A 36 46.45 -11.28 -14.73
N LYS A 37 47.30 -11.41 -15.76
CA LYS A 37 48.18 -10.32 -16.22
C LYS A 37 47.41 -9.22 -16.99
N ILE A 38 46.40 -9.56 -17.76
CA ILE A 38 45.56 -8.57 -18.47
C ILE A 38 44.73 -7.76 -17.47
N THR A 39 44.20 -8.39 -16.41
CA THR A 39 43.41 -7.71 -15.38
C THR A 39 44.29 -6.80 -14.49
N SER A 40 45.53 -7.15 -14.21
CA SER A 40 46.44 -6.34 -13.40
C SER A 40 47.01 -5.12 -14.11
N VAL A 41 47.18 -5.17 -15.45
CA VAL A 41 47.63 -4.01 -16.25
C VAL A 41 46.52 -2.96 -16.41
N THR A 42 45.27 -3.40 -16.54
CA THR A 42 44.11 -2.46 -16.62
C THR A 42 43.79 -1.79 -15.28
N MET A 43 44.04 -2.44 -14.15
CA MET A 43 43.88 -1.83 -12.82
C MET A 43 44.99 -0.83 -12.46
N ALA A 44 46.27 -1.11 -12.86
CA ALA A 44 47.41 -0.22 -12.56
C ALA A 44 47.33 1.13 -13.33
N GLU A 45 46.79 1.17 -14.55
CA GLU A 45 46.62 2.43 -15.29
C GLU A 45 45.44 3.28 -14.80
N SER A 46 44.45 2.71 -14.15
CA SER A 46 43.31 3.47 -13.57
C SER A 46 43.69 4.13 -12.22
N VAL A 47 44.61 3.54 -11.43
CA VAL A 47 45.02 4.08 -10.12
C VAL A 47 46.05 5.20 -10.28
N SER A 48 46.92 5.20 -11.31
CA SER A 48 47.95 6.24 -11.49
C SER A 48 47.40 7.58 -12.06
N LYS A 49 46.19 7.61 -12.66
CA LYS A 49 45.54 8.83 -13.16
C LYS A 49 44.56 9.48 -12.18
N SER A 50 44.22 8.80 -11.07
CA SER A 50 43.37 9.36 -10.02
C SER A 50 44.13 10.15 -8.96
N ALA A 51 45.46 10.02 -8.90
CA ALA A 51 46.28 10.63 -7.86
C ALA A 51 46.76 12.07 -8.18
N SER A 52 46.56 12.58 -9.37
CA SER A 52 47.05 13.93 -9.79
C SER A 52 45.97 15.02 -9.89
N VAL A 53 44.72 14.74 -9.53
CA VAL A 53 43.61 15.72 -9.57
C VAL A 53 43.03 16.05 -8.16
N VAL A 54 43.68 15.60 -7.10
CA VAL A 54 43.27 15.97 -5.72
C VAL A 54 44.22 17.04 -5.17
N LYS A 55 44.12 18.24 -5.74
CA LYS A 55 44.52 19.47 -5.03
C LYS A 55 43.62 20.62 -5.49
N THR A 56 42.89 21.16 -4.52
CA THR A 56 41.95 22.30 -4.58
C THR A 56 40.54 21.99 -5.02
N MET A 57 39.73 21.40 -4.12
CA MET A 57 38.34 21.76 -3.97
C MET A 57 38.05 22.02 -2.49
N THR A 58 37.84 23.28 -2.17
CA THR A 58 37.34 23.80 -0.91
C THR A 58 35.99 23.15 -0.59
N HIS A 59 35.81 22.80 0.67
CA HIS A 59 34.59 22.21 1.23
C HIS A 59 33.34 22.94 0.76
N SER A 60 32.55 22.27 -0.10
CA SER A 60 31.13 22.53 -0.21
C SER A 60 30.45 21.84 0.98
N PRO A 61 29.48 22.45 1.66
CA PRO A 61 28.81 21.81 2.77
C PRO A 61 28.19 20.49 2.31
N ALA A 62 28.38 19.44 3.11
CA ALA A 62 27.80 18.14 2.90
C ALA A 62 26.31 18.29 2.57
N ALA A 63 25.88 17.69 1.45
CA ALA A 63 24.48 17.50 1.19
C ALA A 63 23.89 16.79 2.43
N THR A 64 23.07 17.50 3.17
CA THR A 64 22.26 16.95 4.26
C THR A 64 21.53 15.76 3.67
N SER A 65 21.78 14.55 4.17
CA SER A 65 20.97 13.37 3.86
C SER A 65 19.52 13.78 4.12
N ALA A 66 18.72 13.85 3.06
CA ALA A 66 17.30 14.15 3.20
C ALA A 66 16.74 13.12 4.18
N GLN A 67 16.25 13.59 5.31
CA GLN A 67 15.68 12.72 6.35
C GLN A 67 14.41 12.13 5.74
N ILE A 68 14.39 10.80 5.54
CA ILE A 68 13.22 10.09 5.02
C ILE A 68 12.10 10.29 6.04
N THR A 69 10.97 10.84 5.58
CA THR A 69 9.79 11.05 6.43
C THR A 69 9.20 9.69 6.82
N SER A 70 8.82 9.51 8.08
CA SER A 70 8.20 8.25 8.50
C SER A 70 6.84 8.05 7.81
N LEU A 71 6.46 6.80 7.56
CA LEU A 71 5.18 6.48 6.93
C LEU A 71 3.98 7.05 7.73
N ASP A 72 4.02 6.95 9.05
CA ASP A 72 3.00 7.53 9.94
C ASP A 72 2.87 9.06 9.72
N ALA A 73 3.97 9.79 9.62
CA ALA A 73 3.94 11.22 9.34
C ALA A 73 3.38 11.55 7.94
N LEU A 74 3.66 10.70 6.94
CA LEU A 74 3.09 10.85 5.59
C LEU A 74 1.59 10.58 5.59
N GLN A 75 1.13 9.56 6.31
CA GLN A 75 -0.28 9.23 6.46
C GLN A 75 -1.06 10.36 7.16
N ARG A 76 -0.51 10.92 8.26
CA ARG A 76 -1.08 12.09 8.96
C ARG A 76 -1.19 13.28 8.02
N ARG A 77 -0.09 13.64 7.34
CA ARG A 77 -0.08 14.72 6.37
C ARG A 77 -1.15 14.54 5.30
N PHE A 78 -1.35 13.32 4.80
CA PHE A 78 -2.37 13.04 3.80
C PHE A 78 -3.78 13.28 4.35
N VAL A 79 -4.08 12.81 5.56
CA VAL A 79 -5.39 13.04 6.19
C VAL A 79 -5.62 14.52 6.45
N ASP A 80 -4.61 15.27 6.87
CA ASP A 80 -4.66 16.71 7.11
C ASP A 80 -4.91 17.53 5.84
N LEU A 81 -4.66 16.98 4.64
CA LEU A 81 -5.10 17.60 3.39
C LEU A 81 -6.62 17.67 3.26
N ARG A 82 -7.37 16.82 3.93
CA ARG A 82 -8.82 16.78 4.14
C ARG A 82 -9.68 16.69 2.90
N PHE A 83 -9.47 17.53 1.87
CA PHE A 83 -10.34 17.64 0.71
C PHE A 83 -9.56 17.89 -0.57
N GLY A 84 -9.80 17.07 -1.60
CA GLY A 84 -9.11 17.15 -2.87
C GLY A 84 -10.02 16.99 -4.08
N MET A 85 -9.45 17.24 -5.28
CA MET A 85 -10.10 17.08 -6.56
C MET A 85 -9.59 15.82 -7.27
N PHE A 86 -10.46 14.86 -7.52
CA PHE A 86 -10.21 13.79 -8.48
C PHE A 86 -10.57 14.28 -9.87
N ILE A 87 -9.73 13.99 -10.87
CA ILE A 87 -9.91 14.46 -12.23
C ILE A 87 -9.86 13.26 -13.16
N HIS A 88 -11.03 12.76 -13.53
CA HIS A 88 -11.16 11.72 -14.53
C HIS A 88 -11.23 12.35 -15.92
N PHE A 89 -10.10 12.33 -16.62
CA PHE A 89 -9.95 12.88 -17.96
C PHE A 89 -9.09 11.94 -18.82
N ASN A 90 -9.72 11.18 -19.70
CA ASN A 90 -9.05 10.18 -20.53
C ASN A 90 -9.97 9.79 -21.70
N MET A 91 -9.67 8.74 -22.45
CA MET A 91 -10.42 8.25 -23.62
C MET A 91 -11.94 8.12 -23.36
N PRO A 92 -12.45 7.66 -22.20
CA PRO A 92 -13.86 7.60 -21.89
C PRO A 92 -14.63 8.92 -22.06
N THR A 93 -13.98 10.06 -21.85
CA THR A 93 -14.56 11.41 -22.07
C THR A 93 -14.99 11.63 -23.52
N TYR A 94 -14.31 11.00 -24.48
CA TYR A 94 -14.51 11.24 -25.92
C TYR A 94 -15.52 10.31 -26.55
N VAL A 95 -15.81 9.17 -25.92
CA VAL A 95 -16.72 8.14 -26.43
C VAL A 95 -18.06 8.04 -25.68
N ASP A 96 -18.26 8.85 -24.63
CA ASP A 96 -19.44 8.81 -23.74
C ASP A 96 -19.65 7.45 -23.04
N GLU A 97 -18.60 6.63 -22.92
CA GLU A 97 -18.62 5.32 -22.25
C GLU A 97 -17.54 5.25 -21.19
N ASP A 98 -17.77 4.54 -20.06
CA ASP A 98 -16.76 4.37 -19.03
C ASP A 98 -15.74 3.30 -19.42
N TRP A 99 -16.13 2.39 -20.33
CA TRP A 99 -15.32 1.32 -20.89
C TRP A 99 -15.25 1.47 -22.41
N PRO A 100 -14.33 2.29 -22.93
CA PRO A 100 -14.15 2.45 -24.38
C PRO A 100 -13.66 1.16 -25.03
N ASP A 101 -13.89 1.05 -26.34
CA ASP A 101 -13.29 0.00 -27.16
C ASP A 101 -11.75 0.02 -26.93
N PRO A 102 -11.13 -1.13 -26.63
CA PRO A 102 -9.66 -1.22 -26.50
C PRO A 102 -8.88 -0.68 -27.70
N ASP A 103 -9.48 -0.75 -28.89
CA ASP A 103 -8.90 -0.27 -30.15
C ASP A 103 -9.37 1.14 -30.55
N ALA A 104 -10.02 1.87 -29.63
CA ALA A 104 -10.45 3.24 -29.87
C ALA A 104 -9.28 4.11 -30.34
N SER A 105 -9.44 4.78 -31.51
CA SER A 105 -8.35 5.53 -32.10
C SER A 105 -7.84 6.67 -31.20
N PRO A 106 -6.54 6.84 -31.01
CA PRO A 106 -5.96 8.02 -30.34
C PRO A 106 -6.40 9.35 -30.93
N GLU A 107 -6.82 9.39 -32.20
CA GLU A 107 -7.30 10.60 -32.86
C GLU A 107 -8.57 11.20 -32.24
N LEU A 108 -9.31 10.40 -31.47
CA LEU A 108 -10.48 10.89 -30.73
C LEU A 108 -10.09 11.87 -29.61
N PHE A 109 -8.87 11.71 -29.04
CA PHE A 109 -8.40 12.53 -27.93
C PHE A 109 -7.84 13.86 -28.43
N ASN A 110 -8.67 14.91 -28.44
CA ASN A 110 -8.28 16.23 -28.93
C ASN A 110 -8.89 17.38 -28.10
N PRO A 111 -8.43 17.63 -26.88
CA PRO A 111 -8.91 18.71 -26.01
C PRO A 111 -8.39 20.08 -26.45
N VAL A 112 -8.97 20.63 -27.50
CA VAL A 112 -8.46 21.85 -28.19
C VAL A 112 -8.35 23.10 -27.31
N LYS A 113 -9.06 23.13 -26.15
CA LYS A 113 -9.06 24.26 -25.21
C LYS A 113 -8.53 23.86 -23.82
N LEU A 114 -7.75 22.78 -23.72
CA LEU A 114 -7.24 22.32 -22.42
C LEU A 114 -6.66 23.46 -21.59
N ASP A 115 -7.23 23.67 -20.39
CA ASP A 115 -6.73 24.62 -19.40
C ASP A 115 -6.68 24.00 -18.00
N CYS A 116 -5.58 23.31 -17.67
CA CYS A 116 -5.34 22.77 -16.34
C CYS A 116 -5.27 23.86 -15.25
N ARG A 117 -5.01 25.13 -15.61
CA ARG A 117 -5.07 26.24 -14.65
C ARG A 117 -6.52 26.55 -14.26
N GLN A 118 -7.51 26.37 -15.16
CA GLN A 118 -8.93 26.44 -14.79
C GLN A 118 -9.25 25.37 -13.74
N TRP A 119 -8.77 24.14 -13.92
CA TRP A 119 -8.98 23.05 -12.96
C TRP A 119 -8.40 23.41 -11.58
N ALA A 120 -7.15 23.88 -11.54
CA ALA A 120 -6.48 24.27 -10.31
C ALA A 120 -7.22 25.43 -9.58
N ARG A 121 -7.64 26.46 -10.32
CA ARG A 121 -8.43 27.57 -9.75
C ARG A 121 -9.80 27.10 -9.25
N ALA A 122 -10.44 26.15 -9.94
CA ALA A 122 -11.70 25.56 -9.53
C ALA A 122 -11.52 24.77 -8.20
N ALA A 123 -10.45 23.96 -8.09
CA ALA A 123 -10.10 23.28 -6.84
C ALA A 123 -9.89 24.26 -5.68
N LYS A 124 -9.12 25.34 -5.89
CA LYS A 124 -8.93 26.40 -4.89
C LYS A 124 -10.24 27.06 -4.48
N SER A 125 -11.14 27.31 -5.41
CA SER A 125 -12.44 27.94 -5.13
C SER A 125 -13.33 27.09 -4.22
N ALA A 126 -13.14 25.76 -4.24
CA ALA A 126 -13.81 24.81 -3.36
C ALA A 126 -13.11 24.62 -2.01
N GLY A 127 -11.93 25.24 -1.80
CA GLY A 127 -11.09 25.04 -0.62
C GLY A 127 -10.26 23.75 -0.66
N MET A 128 -10.13 23.10 -1.80
CA MET A 128 -9.33 21.89 -1.97
C MET A 128 -7.83 22.20 -1.84
N THR A 129 -7.07 21.20 -1.40
CA THR A 129 -5.64 21.31 -1.08
C THR A 129 -4.75 20.50 -2.00
N TYR A 130 -5.33 19.61 -2.79
CA TYR A 130 -4.61 18.76 -3.75
C TYR A 130 -5.49 18.36 -4.94
N GLY A 131 -4.84 17.85 -5.99
CA GLY A 131 -5.49 17.17 -7.10
C GLY A 131 -4.92 15.78 -7.32
N CYS A 132 -5.71 14.90 -7.94
CA CYS A 132 -5.33 13.58 -8.41
C CYS A 132 -5.85 13.39 -9.84
N LEU A 133 -4.95 13.24 -10.82
CA LEU A 133 -5.29 13.07 -12.24
C LEU A 133 -5.20 11.62 -12.66
N THR A 134 -6.18 11.12 -13.42
CA THR A 134 -6.12 9.81 -14.07
C THR A 134 -5.12 9.84 -15.22
N THR A 135 -3.89 9.39 -14.98
CA THR A 135 -2.84 9.38 -16.00
C THR A 135 -3.05 8.30 -17.06
N LYS A 136 -3.50 7.13 -16.62
CA LYS A 136 -3.96 6.01 -17.45
C LYS A 136 -5.16 5.36 -16.78
N HIS A 137 -6.24 5.14 -17.53
CA HIS A 137 -7.42 4.38 -17.08
C HIS A 137 -7.42 2.98 -17.73
N HIS A 138 -8.44 2.19 -17.52
CA HIS A 138 -8.53 0.76 -17.89
C HIS A 138 -8.38 0.47 -19.39
N SER A 139 -8.63 1.46 -20.27
CA SER A 139 -8.41 1.33 -21.72
C SER A 139 -6.94 1.30 -22.11
N GLY A 140 -6.03 1.74 -21.22
CA GLY A 140 -4.59 1.77 -21.49
C GLY A 140 -4.09 3.08 -22.11
N PHE A 141 -4.97 4.03 -22.48
CA PHE A 141 -4.54 5.27 -23.10
C PHE A 141 -3.78 6.17 -22.12
N CYS A 142 -2.52 6.45 -22.44
CA CYS A 142 -1.61 7.26 -21.64
C CYS A 142 -1.69 8.73 -22.02
N ILE A 143 -2.04 9.63 -21.07
CA ILE A 143 -2.16 11.07 -21.34
C ILE A 143 -0.85 11.85 -21.08
N TRP A 144 0.31 11.17 -21.12
CA TRP A 144 1.65 11.76 -21.01
C TRP A 144 2.56 11.25 -22.12
N ASP A 145 3.73 11.86 -22.28
CA ASP A 145 4.75 11.45 -23.26
C ASP A 145 5.46 10.16 -22.80
N THR A 146 4.72 9.04 -22.83
CA THR A 146 5.28 7.72 -22.51
C THR A 146 6.13 7.17 -23.66
N LYS A 147 7.13 6.35 -23.30
CA LYS A 147 7.97 5.60 -24.24
C LYS A 147 7.64 4.10 -24.26
N THR A 148 6.58 3.69 -23.55
CA THR A 148 6.23 2.28 -23.36
C THR A 148 5.16 1.77 -24.31
N THR A 149 4.39 2.67 -24.92
CA THR A 149 3.31 2.35 -25.85
C THR A 149 3.05 3.52 -26.81
N ASP A 150 2.57 3.22 -28.01
CA ASP A 150 2.05 4.21 -28.96
C ASP A 150 0.61 4.62 -28.65
N TYR A 151 -0.11 3.89 -27.77
CA TYR A 151 -1.46 4.23 -27.35
C TYR A 151 -1.43 5.37 -26.31
N SER A 152 -1.11 6.56 -26.80
CA SER A 152 -0.88 7.71 -25.94
C SER A 152 -1.29 9.03 -26.59
N VAL A 153 -1.33 10.08 -25.78
CA VAL A 153 -1.59 11.45 -26.22
C VAL A 153 -0.63 11.91 -27.31
N MET A 154 0.57 11.36 -27.39
CA MET A 154 1.56 11.71 -28.41
C MET A 154 1.18 11.18 -29.81
N SER A 155 0.34 10.16 -29.88
CA SER A 155 -0.26 9.64 -31.13
C SER A 155 -1.59 10.32 -31.48
N SER A 156 -2.10 11.18 -30.61
CA SER A 156 -3.33 11.96 -30.85
C SER A 156 -3.04 13.26 -31.65
N PRO A 157 -4.06 13.94 -32.21
CA PRO A 157 -3.89 15.27 -32.81
C PRO A 157 -3.41 16.32 -31.80
N PHE A 158 -3.69 16.14 -30.51
CA PHE A 158 -3.38 17.08 -29.44
C PHE A 158 -1.87 17.19 -29.17
N LYS A 159 -1.16 16.06 -29.11
CA LYS A 159 0.32 15.97 -28.97
C LYS A 159 0.94 16.82 -27.86
N ARG A 160 0.25 16.99 -26.74
CA ARG A 160 0.75 17.72 -25.57
C ARG A 160 0.62 16.82 -24.34
N ASP A 161 1.60 16.92 -23.45
CA ASP A 161 1.66 16.15 -22.20
C ASP A 161 0.70 16.76 -21.16
N VAL A 162 -0.48 16.12 -20.99
CA VAL A 162 -1.52 16.59 -20.06
C VAL A 162 -1.07 16.46 -18.61
N VAL A 163 -0.29 15.42 -18.27
CA VAL A 163 0.21 15.22 -16.90
C VAL A 163 1.15 16.37 -16.52
N LYS A 164 2.01 16.77 -17.44
CA LYS A 164 2.91 17.92 -17.21
C LYS A 164 2.12 19.21 -16.98
N GLU A 165 1.13 19.49 -17.83
CA GLU A 165 0.32 20.71 -17.71
C GLU A 165 -0.50 20.74 -16.41
N TYR A 166 -1.05 19.59 -16.00
CA TYR A 166 -1.74 19.44 -14.72
C TYR A 166 -0.80 19.70 -13.54
N VAL A 167 0.38 19.07 -13.51
CA VAL A 167 1.36 19.22 -12.44
C VAL A 167 1.81 20.67 -12.30
N ASP A 168 2.16 21.31 -13.41
CA ASP A 168 2.59 22.70 -13.43
C ASP A 168 1.48 23.64 -12.93
N ALA A 169 0.23 23.42 -13.35
CA ALA A 169 -0.91 24.23 -12.96
C ALA A 169 -1.27 24.12 -11.48
N PHE A 170 -1.29 22.89 -10.94
CA PHE A 170 -1.65 22.65 -9.53
C PHE A 170 -0.58 23.18 -8.59
N ARG A 171 0.70 22.98 -8.90
CA ARG A 171 1.80 23.57 -8.13
C ARG A 171 1.82 25.08 -8.15
N ALA A 172 1.48 25.70 -9.26
CA ALA A 172 1.40 27.17 -9.36
C ALA A 172 0.33 27.76 -8.42
N GLU A 173 -0.70 26.97 -8.07
CA GLU A 173 -1.73 27.32 -7.10
C GLU A 173 -1.44 26.81 -5.68
N ASN A 174 -0.23 26.29 -5.41
CA ASN A 174 0.15 25.66 -4.13
C ASN A 174 -0.78 24.50 -3.73
N LEU A 175 -1.19 23.69 -4.70
CA LEU A 175 -1.93 22.45 -4.47
C LEU A 175 -0.96 21.26 -4.55
N ASP A 176 -1.11 20.30 -3.65
CA ASP A 176 -0.37 19.04 -3.72
C ASP A 176 -0.79 18.24 -4.97
N VAL A 177 0.14 17.46 -5.50
CA VAL A 177 -0.04 16.69 -6.73
C VAL A 177 -0.03 15.21 -6.43
N MET A 178 -1.11 14.54 -6.80
CA MET A 178 -1.26 13.09 -6.76
C MET A 178 -1.62 12.58 -8.14
N LEU A 179 -1.34 11.31 -8.41
CA LEU A 179 -1.63 10.66 -9.67
C LEU A 179 -2.47 9.40 -9.44
N TYR A 180 -3.34 9.07 -10.39
CA TYR A 180 -4.02 7.79 -10.48
C TYR A 180 -3.47 7.02 -11.67
N TYR A 181 -3.33 5.70 -11.50
CA TYR A 181 -2.83 4.79 -12.50
C TYR A 181 -3.58 3.45 -12.43
N SER A 182 -4.14 2.99 -13.55
CA SER A 182 -4.74 1.65 -13.65
C SER A 182 -3.69 0.63 -14.08
N ILE A 183 -3.63 -0.51 -13.37
CA ILE A 183 -2.84 -1.67 -13.82
C ILE A 183 -3.57 -2.44 -14.91
N LEU A 184 -4.91 -2.44 -14.93
CA LEU A 184 -5.66 -3.01 -16.05
C LEU A 184 -5.38 -2.17 -17.29
N ASP A 185 -5.13 -2.86 -18.40
CA ASP A 185 -4.87 -2.26 -19.69
C ASP A 185 -5.49 -3.15 -20.76
N THR A 186 -6.71 -2.77 -21.19
CA THR A 186 -7.46 -3.60 -22.15
C THR A 186 -6.87 -3.53 -23.55
N HIS A 187 -6.23 -2.41 -23.93
CA HIS A 187 -5.55 -2.26 -25.21
C HIS A 187 -4.31 -3.17 -25.30
N ALA A 188 -3.49 -3.18 -24.27
CA ALA A 188 -2.31 -4.05 -24.21
C ALA A 188 -2.64 -5.51 -23.83
N HIS A 189 -3.93 -5.87 -23.67
CA HIS A 189 -4.37 -7.20 -23.20
C HIS A 189 -3.83 -7.57 -21.81
N LEU A 190 -3.44 -6.60 -20.99
CA LEU A 190 -3.02 -6.83 -19.61
C LEU A 190 -4.27 -7.11 -18.75
N ARG A 191 -4.65 -8.38 -18.68
CA ARG A 191 -5.82 -8.91 -17.97
C ARG A 191 -5.58 -10.37 -17.56
N PRO A 192 -6.30 -10.93 -16.59
CA PRO A 192 -6.09 -12.31 -16.12
C PRO A 192 -6.06 -13.33 -17.25
N GLY A 193 -5.15 -14.29 -17.15
CA GLY A 193 -4.92 -15.32 -18.16
C GLY A 193 -4.07 -14.87 -19.36
N TRP A 194 -3.76 -13.57 -19.48
CA TRP A 194 -2.97 -13.01 -20.59
C TRP A 194 -1.75 -12.21 -20.13
N ILE A 195 -1.48 -12.18 -18.82
CA ILE A 195 -0.37 -11.42 -18.26
C ILE A 195 0.96 -12.12 -18.57
N VAL A 196 1.84 -11.39 -19.26
CA VAL A 196 3.19 -11.82 -19.64
C VAL A 196 4.23 -10.94 -18.94
N PRO A 197 5.52 -11.32 -18.88
CA PRO A 197 6.58 -10.54 -18.25
C PRO A 197 6.66 -9.10 -18.78
N GLU A 198 6.45 -8.88 -20.09
CA GLU A 198 6.49 -7.61 -20.77
C GLU A 198 5.42 -6.63 -20.21
N HIS A 199 4.26 -7.14 -19.79
CA HIS A 199 3.23 -6.33 -19.12
C HIS A 199 3.73 -5.81 -17.77
N LYS A 200 4.42 -6.64 -16.99
CA LYS A 200 5.02 -6.22 -15.70
C LYS A 200 6.07 -5.15 -15.91
N ASP A 201 6.92 -5.31 -16.93
CA ASP A 201 7.95 -4.33 -17.29
C ASP A 201 7.32 -3.03 -17.81
N MET A 202 6.25 -3.09 -18.59
CA MET A 202 5.49 -1.92 -19.04
C MET A 202 4.94 -1.13 -17.85
N VAL A 203 4.25 -1.80 -16.91
CA VAL A 203 3.72 -1.17 -15.69
C VAL A 203 4.84 -0.50 -14.88
N LYS A 204 5.96 -1.21 -14.64
CA LYS A 204 7.11 -0.67 -13.91
C LYS A 204 7.74 0.53 -14.63
N ASN A 205 7.85 0.50 -15.94
CA ASN A 205 8.43 1.59 -16.73
C ASN A 205 7.52 2.81 -16.77
N GLN A 206 6.20 2.61 -16.94
CA GLN A 206 5.21 3.70 -16.88
C GLN A 206 5.22 4.39 -15.50
N LEU A 207 5.23 3.63 -14.41
CA LEU A 207 5.35 4.19 -13.06
C LEU A 207 6.68 4.92 -12.85
N ARG A 208 7.78 4.40 -13.41
CA ARG A 208 9.09 5.08 -13.37
C ARG A 208 9.04 6.42 -14.10
N GLU A 209 8.44 6.47 -15.30
CA GLU A 209 8.24 7.74 -16.03
C GLU A 209 7.45 8.76 -15.20
N LEU A 210 6.30 8.34 -14.64
CA LEU A 210 5.43 9.21 -13.86
C LEU A 210 6.10 9.73 -12.58
N LEU A 211 6.99 8.96 -11.96
CA LEU A 211 7.66 9.33 -10.72
C LEU A 211 9.00 10.06 -10.93
N THR A 212 9.56 10.07 -12.15
CA THR A 212 10.84 10.75 -12.42
C THR A 212 10.69 12.03 -13.23
N ASN A 213 9.67 12.13 -14.10
CA ASN A 213 9.58 13.24 -15.06
C ASN A 213 8.82 14.46 -14.54
N TYR A 214 8.04 14.31 -13.45
CA TYR A 214 7.11 15.36 -12.99
C TYR A 214 7.44 15.90 -11.59
N GLY A 215 8.64 15.62 -11.05
CA GLY A 215 9.06 16.05 -9.72
C GLY A 215 8.28 15.35 -8.61
N LYS A 216 8.12 15.97 -7.43
CA LYS A 216 7.52 15.33 -6.25
C LYS A 216 6.04 15.00 -6.49
N ILE A 217 5.67 13.74 -6.27
CA ILE A 217 4.31 13.22 -6.25
C ILE A 217 3.99 12.78 -4.81
N SER A 218 2.95 13.36 -4.20
CA SER A 218 2.61 13.09 -2.80
C SER A 218 2.00 11.71 -2.58
N ALA A 219 1.24 11.23 -3.57
CA ALA A 219 0.66 9.90 -3.56
C ALA A 219 0.35 9.42 -4.99
N ILE A 220 0.33 8.10 -5.15
CA ILE A 220 -0.20 7.45 -6.34
C ILE A 220 -1.32 6.49 -5.93
N ILE A 221 -2.49 6.68 -6.55
CA ILE A 221 -3.62 5.77 -6.43
C ILE A 221 -3.53 4.76 -7.56
N ILE A 222 -3.39 3.49 -7.21
CA ILE A 222 -3.32 2.39 -8.17
C ILE A 222 -4.65 1.65 -8.13
N ASP A 223 -5.19 1.38 -9.31
CA ASP A 223 -6.47 0.74 -9.47
C ASP A 223 -6.35 -0.53 -10.32
N GLY A 224 -7.24 -1.50 -10.07
CA GLY A 224 -7.35 -2.72 -10.84
C GLY A 224 -6.83 -3.97 -10.14
N TRP A 225 -6.18 -3.90 -8.98
CA TRP A 225 -5.88 -5.10 -8.21
C TRP A 225 -7.15 -5.70 -7.62
N ASP A 226 -7.35 -6.97 -7.94
CA ASP A 226 -8.39 -7.84 -7.38
C ASP A 226 -9.78 -7.18 -7.29
N ALA A 227 -10.05 -6.27 -8.22
CA ALA A 227 -11.36 -5.69 -8.41
C ALA A 227 -12.27 -6.70 -9.13
N PRO A 228 -13.57 -6.75 -8.85
CA PRO A 228 -14.49 -7.71 -9.47
C PRO A 228 -14.48 -7.67 -11.00
N TRP A 229 -14.17 -6.52 -11.57
CA TRP A 229 -14.14 -6.28 -13.01
C TRP A 229 -12.75 -6.52 -13.65
N SER A 230 -11.65 -6.44 -12.89
CA SER A 230 -10.28 -6.66 -13.39
C SER A 230 -9.77 -8.05 -13.06
N ARG A 231 -9.96 -8.53 -11.83
CA ARG A 231 -9.49 -9.81 -11.31
C ARG A 231 -7.98 -10.04 -11.40
N ILE A 232 -7.17 -8.98 -11.54
CA ILE A 232 -5.71 -9.07 -11.53
C ILE A 232 -5.27 -9.21 -10.07
N SER A 233 -4.70 -10.37 -9.70
CA SER A 233 -4.24 -10.60 -8.33
C SER A 233 -2.94 -9.85 -8.00
N TYR A 234 -2.66 -9.67 -6.70
CA TYR A 234 -1.41 -9.10 -6.22
C TYR A 234 -0.17 -9.96 -6.51
N ASP A 235 -0.36 -11.21 -6.97
CA ASP A 235 0.73 -12.09 -7.42
C ASP A 235 0.98 -11.97 -8.92
N GLN A 236 -0.06 -11.73 -9.72
CA GLN A 236 0.04 -11.58 -11.17
C GLN A 236 0.76 -10.28 -11.56
N ILE A 237 0.41 -9.16 -10.93
CA ILE A 237 1.20 -7.92 -10.93
C ILE A 237 1.64 -7.68 -9.48
N PRO A 238 2.87 -8.09 -9.09
CA PRO A 238 3.26 -8.16 -7.69
C PRO A 238 3.24 -6.80 -7.00
N PHE A 239 2.36 -6.65 -5.99
CA PHE A 239 2.22 -5.39 -5.25
C PHE A 239 3.54 -5.02 -4.57
N GLU A 240 4.23 -5.97 -3.94
CA GLU A 240 5.51 -5.75 -3.26
C GLU A 240 6.56 -5.14 -4.21
N GLU A 241 6.64 -5.65 -5.45
CA GLU A 241 7.59 -5.13 -6.44
C GLU A 241 7.24 -3.70 -6.87
N ILE A 242 5.94 -3.41 -7.08
CA ILE A 242 5.45 -2.08 -7.44
C ILE A 242 5.65 -1.10 -6.28
N TYR A 243 5.29 -1.51 -5.07
CA TYR A 243 5.48 -0.72 -3.85
C TYR A 243 6.96 -0.36 -3.65
N THR A 244 7.84 -1.37 -3.71
CA THR A 244 9.29 -1.17 -3.56
C THR A 244 9.85 -0.26 -4.65
N LEU A 245 9.41 -0.42 -5.90
CA LEU A 245 9.81 0.46 -6.99
C LEU A 245 9.44 1.93 -6.70
N ILE A 246 8.19 2.18 -6.32
CA ILE A 246 7.70 3.55 -6.03
C ILE A 246 8.50 4.15 -4.88
N LYS A 247 8.65 3.43 -3.77
CA LYS A 247 9.40 3.90 -2.59
C LYS A 247 10.89 4.09 -2.88
N SER A 248 11.49 3.33 -3.80
CA SER A 248 12.89 3.51 -4.21
C SER A 248 13.11 4.78 -5.03
N ILE A 249 12.11 5.23 -5.79
CA ILE A 249 12.19 6.45 -6.61
C ILE A 249 11.79 7.68 -5.77
N GLN A 250 10.66 7.59 -5.08
CA GLN A 250 10.14 8.65 -4.20
C GLN A 250 9.71 8.05 -2.85
N PRO A 251 10.60 8.00 -1.85
CA PRO A 251 10.30 7.41 -0.53
C PRO A 251 9.07 8.03 0.15
N ASP A 252 8.83 9.33 -0.06
CA ASP A 252 7.71 10.08 0.52
C ASP A 252 6.40 9.95 -0.27
N CYS A 253 6.38 9.23 -1.40
CA CYS A 253 5.15 8.99 -2.16
C CYS A 253 4.31 7.91 -1.48
N LEU A 254 3.07 8.22 -1.10
CA LEU A 254 2.13 7.23 -0.60
C LEU A 254 1.61 6.35 -1.74
N VAL A 255 1.51 5.05 -1.49
CA VAL A 255 1.00 4.06 -2.44
C VAL A 255 -0.37 3.59 -1.96
N MET A 256 -1.40 3.84 -2.75
CA MET A 256 -2.78 3.53 -2.39
C MET A 256 -3.38 2.52 -3.36
N ASP A 257 -3.91 1.41 -2.85
CA ASP A 257 -4.80 0.55 -3.63
C ASP A 257 -6.24 1.07 -3.51
N LEU A 258 -6.85 1.44 -4.65
CA LEU A 258 -8.22 1.93 -4.66
C LEU A 258 -9.23 0.87 -4.21
N ASN A 259 -8.91 -0.41 -4.38
CA ASN A 259 -9.78 -1.54 -4.06
C ASN A 259 -9.57 -2.11 -2.64
N SER A 260 -8.85 -1.41 -1.78
CA SER A 260 -8.50 -1.90 -0.43
C SER A 260 -9.68 -2.00 0.55
N ALA A 261 -10.86 -1.45 0.23
CA ALA A 261 -12.06 -1.56 1.06
C ALA A 261 -12.56 -2.99 1.27
N LYS A 262 -12.19 -3.94 0.40
CA LYS A 262 -12.54 -5.37 0.52
C LYS A 262 -11.88 -6.05 1.72
N TYR A 263 -10.76 -5.54 2.20
CA TYR A 263 -10.06 -6.05 3.38
C TYR A 263 -10.68 -5.52 4.68
N PRO A 264 -10.43 -6.17 5.82
CA PRO A 264 -10.93 -5.70 7.11
C PRO A 264 -10.64 -4.22 7.35
N ALA A 265 -11.61 -3.49 7.92
CA ALA A 265 -11.52 -2.04 8.14
C ALA A 265 -10.44 -1.64 9.16
N ASP A 266 -9.95 -2.59 9.94
CA ASP A 266 -9.03 -2.41 11.04
C ASP A 266 -7.57 -2.83 10.71
N ALA A 267 -7.26 -3.05 9.41
CA ALA A 267 -5.88 -3.29 8.97
C ALA A 267 -5.61 -2.70 7.58
N LEU A 268 -4.34 -2.42 7.31
CA LEU A 268 -3.87 -1.95 6.00
C LEU A 268 -3.25 -3.14 5.25
N PHE A 269 -3.97 -3.67 4.26
CA PHE A 269 -3.48 -4.69 3.35
C PHE A 269 -3.22 -4.05 1.99
N TYR A 270 -2.02 -4.20 1.45
CA TYR A 270 -1.58 -3.73 0.12
C TYR A 270 -1.84 -2.24 -0.13
N THR A 271 -1.76 -1.41 0.91
CA THR A 271 -2.00 0.03 0.79
C THR A 271 -1.42 0.81 1.96
N ASP A 272 -0.94 2.03 1.72
CA ASP A 272 -0.58 2.98 2.78
C ASP A 272 -1.81 3.69 3.37
N ILE A 273 -2.90 3.81 2.59
CA ILE A 273 -4.14 4.52 2.94
C ILE A 273 -5.33 3.64 2.57
N LYS A 274 -6.27 3.45 3.47
CA LYS A 274 -7.50 2.69 3.22
C LYS A 274 -8.44 3.46 2.31
N SER A 275 -8.81 2.91 1.15
CA SER A 275 -9.65 3.59 0.16
C SER A 275 -11.08 3.06 0.15
N TYR A 276 -12.06 3.96 0.01
CA TYR A 276 -13.48 3.65 -0.05
C TYR A 276 -14.15 4.38 -1.22
N GLU A 277 -14.67 3.63 -2.18
CA GLU A 277 -15.42 4.17 -3.31
C GLU A 277 -16.92 4.15 -3.01
N GLN A 278 -17.50 5.30 -2.65
CA GLN A 278 -18.92 5.40 -2.28
C GLN A 278 -19.85 5.01 -3.44
N GLY A 279 -19.44 5.32 -4.68
CA GLY A 279 -20.19 4.94 -5.87
C GLY A 279 -20.30 3.43 -6.09
N ALA A 280 -19.35 2.67 -5.58
CA ALA A 280 -19.34 1.20 -5.57
C ALA A 280 -19.98 0.60 -4.30
N GLY A 281 -20.64 1.41 -3.46
CA GLY A 281 -21.26 0.96 -2.22
C GLY A 281 -20.28 0.76 -1.05
N GLN A 282 -19.05 1.23 -1.18
CA GLN A 282 -18.05 1.13 -0.12
C GLN A 282 -18.15 2.37 0.79
N HIS A 283 -18.49 2.15 2.05
CA HIS A 283 -18.69 3.21 3.02
C HIS A 283 -17.76 3.02 4.23
N ILE A 284 -17.12 4.11 4.63
CA ILE A 284 -16.35 4.14 5.86
C ILE A 284 -17.29 4.25 7.07
N ASP A 285 -16.99 3.52 8.12
CA ASP A 285 -17.59 3.78 9.43
C ASP A 285 -16.96 5.05 10.02
N LYS A 286 -17.71 6.15 10.00
CA LYS A 286 -17.24 7.46 10.43
C LYS A 286 -17.02 7.56 11.94
N GLU A 287 -17.62 6.67 12.73
CA GLU A 287 -17.55 6.70 14.20
C GLU A 287 -16.38 5.86 14.72
N SER A 288 -16.13 4.71 14.11
CA SER A 288 -15.13 3.74 14.60
C SER A 288 -13.82 3.74 13.80
N ASN A 289 -13.74 4.39 12.63
CA ASN A 289 -12.52 4.37 11.82
C ASN A 289 -11.32 4.94 12.60
N ALA A 290 -10.26 4.16 12.68
CA ALA A 290 -9.00 4.53 13.33
C ALA A 290 -7.79 4.47 12.38
N LEU A 291 -8.00 4.14 11.10
CA LEU A 291 -6.94 4.07 10.09
C LEU A 291 -6.97 5.30 9.16
N PRO A 292 -5.82 5.72 8.63
CA PRO A 292 -5.79 6.76 7.62
C PRO A 292 -6.55 6.28 6.37
N ALA A 293 -7.53 7.07 5.94
CA ALA A 293 -8.45 6.67 4.90
C ALA A 293 -8.67 7.74 3.83
N LEU A 294 -9.15 7.29 2.68
CA LEU A 294 -9.64 8.09 1.56
C LEU A 294 -11.06 7.63 1.21
N SER A 295 -11.97 8.57 1.02
CA SER A 295 -13.29 8.29 0.45
C SER A 295 -13.51 9.12 -0.79
N CYS A 296 -14.02 8.52 -1.87
CA CYS A 296 -14.21 9.18 -3.15
C CYS A 296 -15.65 9.10 -3.65
N LEU A 297 -16.08 10.16 -4.36
CA LEU A 297 -17.42 10.28 -4.94
C LEU A 297 -17.38 11.20 -6.16
N PRO A 298 -18.09 10.89 -7.27
CA PRO A 298 -18.22 11.83 -8.37
C PRO A 298 -19.27 12.94 -8.06
N ILE A 299 -18.98 14.16 -8.52
CA ILE A 299 -19.92 15.30 -8.37
C ILE A 299 -21.21 15.12 -9.18
N GLN A 300 -21.14 14.35 -10.27
CA GLN A 300 -22.29 13.96 -11.10
C GLN A 300 -22.49 12.45 -11.01
N LYS A 301 -23.05 11.82 -12.06
CA LYS A 301 -23.47 10.42 -12.00
C LYS A 301 -22.33 9.42 -12.19
N THR A 302 -21.34 9.75 -13.06
CA THR A 302 -20.25 8.86 -13.46
C THR A 302 -18.89 9.50 -13.23
N TRP A 303 -17.81 8.70 -13.36
CA TRP A 303 -16.45 9.17 -13.18
C TRP A 303 -15.99 10.09 -14.32
N PHE A 304 -16.26 9.70 -15.57
CA PHE A 304 -15.91 10.50 -16.74
C PHE A 304 -17.06 11.39 -17.19
N TRP A 305 -16.70 12.52 -17.79
CA TRP A 305 -17.66 13.44 -18.37
C TRP A 305 -18.49 12.77 -19.47
N LYS A 306 -19.76 13.15 -19.55
CA LYS A 306 -20.71 12.71 -20.58
C LYS A 306 -21.33 13.92 -21.27
N SER A 307 -21.68 13.78 -22.54
CA SER A 307 -22.24 14.86 -23.37
C SER A 307 -23.49 15.53 -22.78
N TYR A 308 -24.22 14.84 -21.91
CA TYR A 308 -25.41 15.37 -21.22
C TYR A 308 -25.10 16.07 -19.88
N PHE A 309 -23.85 16.07 -19.39
CA PHE A 309 -23.48 16.65 -18.08
C PHE A 309 -23.76 18.16 -17.95
N PRO A 310 -23.58 19.00 -19.00
CA PRO A 310 -23.90 20.41 -18.88
C PRO A 310 -25.36 20.71 -18.53
N GLN A 311 -26.28 19.79 -18.86
CA GLN A 311 -27.73 19.91 -18.64
C GLN A 311 -28.21 19.13 -17.41
N THR A 312 -27.36 18.31 -16.78
CA THR A 312 -27.73 17.54 -15.60
C THR A 312 -27.32 18.24 -14.31
N PRO A 313 -28.11 18.08 -13.22
CA PRO A 313 -27.73 18.67 -11.95
C PRO A 313 -26.45 18.01 -11.41
N VAL A 314 -25.62 18.81 -10.77
CA VAL A 314 -24.56 18.34 -9.90
C VAL A 314 -25.11 18.02 -8.51
N LYS A 315 -24.40 17.22 -7.71
CA LYS A 315 -24.78 16.93 -6.32
C LYS A 315 -24.85 18.24 -5.50
N ASP A 316 -25.77 18.25 -4.55
CA ASP A 316 -25.99 19.41 -3.70
C ASP A 316 -24.77 19.77 -2.86
N ALA A 317 -24.38 21.04 -2.87
CA ALA A 317 -23.18 21.52 -2.20
C ALA A 317 -23.27 21.44 -0.67
N GLU A 318 -24.47 21.64 -0.08
CA GLU A 318 -24.66 21.50 1.37
C GLU A 318 -24.51 20.03 1.80
N MET A 319 -25.11 19.11 1.05
CA MET A 319 -24.97 17.67 1.27
C MET A 319 -23.51 17.24 1.18
N LEU A 320 -22.76 17.68 0.15
CA LEU A 320 -21.35 17.34 0.01
C LEU A 320 -20.51 17.82 1.20
N VAL A 321 -20.78 19.02 1.71
CA VAL A 321 -20.06 19.55 2.89
C VAL A 321 -20.47 18.83 4.17
N LYS A 322 -21.77 18.72 4.45
CA LYS A 322 -22.30 18.24 5.73
C LYS A 322 -22.21 16.73 5.90
N ASP A 323 -22.38 15.96 4.82
CA ASP A 323 -22.44 14.50 4.88
C ASP A 323 -21.11 13.84 4.50
N ASN A 324 -20.20 14.58 3.81
CA ASN A 324 -18.91 14.05 3.37
C ASN A 324 -17.72 14.83 3.91
N ILE A 325 -17.48 16.09 3.50
CA ILE A 325 -16.22 16.80 3.81
C ILE A 325 -15.99 16.88 5.33
N VAL A 326 -16.99 17.38 6.08
CA VAL A 326 -16.88 17.57 7.53
C VAL A 326 -16.82 16.25 8.29
N PRO A 327 -17.73 15.27 8.08
CA PRO A 327 -17.69 14.02 8.82
C PRO A 327 -16.46 13.17 8.49
N MET A 328 -16.02 13.14 7.21
CA MET A 328 -14.83 12.40 6.82
C MET A 328 -13.59 12.97 7.51
N GLY A 329 -13.42 14.31 7.55
CA GLY A 329 -12.30 14.93 8.26
C GLY A 329 -12.26 14.61 9.76
N LYS A 330 -13.41 14.34 10.40
CA LYS A 330 -13.48 13.89 11.79
C LYS A 330 -13.19 12.40 11.96
N ALA A 331 -13.31 11.61 10.88
CA ALA A 331 -13.13 10.18 10.86
C ALA A 331 -11.74 9.75 10.32
N TYR A 332 -10.72 10.61 10.36
CA TYR A 332 -9.38 10.36 9.80
C TYR A 332 -9.42 9.99 8.32
N CYS A 333 -10.40 10.49 7.61
CA CYS A 333 -10.62 10.18 6.22
C CYS A 333 -10.49 11.46 5.39
N ASN A 334 -9.64 11.43 4.41
CA ASN A 334 -9.58 12.45 3.37
C ASN A 334 -10.76 12.22 2.40
N PHE A 335 -11.39 13.29 1.95
CA PHE A 335 -12.45 13.20 0.96
C PHE A 335 -11.97 13.76 -0.38
N ILE A 336 -12.11 12.97 -1.45
CA ILE A 336 -11.77 13.39 -2.80
C ILE A 336 -13.02 13.39 -3.69
N LEU A 337 -13.34 14.56 -4.24
CA LEU A 337 -14.50 14.77 -5.11
C LEU A 337 -14.07 14.74 -6.57
N ASN A 338 -14.63 13.82 -7.34
CA ASN A 338 -14.35 13.77 -8.76
C ASN A 338 -15.12 14.83 -9.55
N VAL A 339 -14.38 15.62 -10.32
CA VAL A 339 -14.91 16.63 -11.23
C VAL A 339 -14.27 16.41 -12.60
N ALA A 340 -15.05 15.88 -13.53
CA ALA A 340 -14.55 15.49 -14.85
C ALA A 340 -14.58 16.66 -15.84
N PRO A 341 -13.44 16.99 -16.48
CA PRO A 341 -13.41 17.93 -17.60
C PRO A 341 -14.14 17.39 -18.83
N ASN A 342 -14.72 18.29 -19.62
CA ASN A 342 -15.40 18.00 -20.88
C ASN A 342 -14.40 17.73 -22.03
N ARG A 343 -14.90 17.46 -23.25
CA ARG A 343 -14.08 17.15 -24.43
C ARG A 343 -13.15 18.29 -24.86
N ASP A 344 -13.47 19.54 -24.53
CA ASP A 344 -12.59 20.69 -24.77
C ASP A 344 -11.41 20.75 -23.78
N GLY A 345 -11.46 19.97 -22.70
CA GLY A 345 -10.49 19.99 -21.60
C GLY A 345 -10.78 21.06 -20.54
N LEU A 346 -12.04 21.48 -20.42
CA LEU A 346 -12.54 22.47 -19.46
C LEU A 346 -13.58 21.85 -18.52
N MET A 347 -13.66 22.32 -17.29
CA MET A 347 -14.79 22.01 -16.41
C MET A 347 -16.01 22.85 -16.82
N ASP A 348 -17.19 22.22 -16.81
CA ASP A 348 -18.45 22.88 -17.17
C ASP A 348 -18.86 23.93 -16.13
N ASP A 349 -19.62 24.95 -16.57
CA ASP A 349 -20.06 26.06 -15.71
C ASP A 349 -20.89 25.61 -14.50
N ASN A 350 -21.70 24.54 -14.61
CA ASN A 350 -22.47 24.02 -13.50
C ASN A 350 -21.56 23.42 -12.42
N ALA A 351 -20.50 22.71 -12.81
CA ALA A 351 -19.51 22.18 -11.89
C ALA A 351 -18.68 23.32 -11.22
N LEU A 352 -18.24 24.33 -11.99
CA LEU A 352 -17.52 25.48 -11.47
C LEU A 352 -18.34 26.26 -10.41
N LYS A 353 -19.64 26.46 -10.67
CA LYS A 353 -20.57 27.10 -9.74
C LYS A 353 -20.73 26.28 -8.45
N ALA A 354 -20.90 24.97 -8.57
CA ALA A 354 -21.02 24.07 -7.41
C ALA A 354 -19.74 24.07 -6.56
N LEU A 355 -18.56 24.00 -7.16
CA LEU A 355 -17.27 24.07 -6.46
C LEU A 355 -17.13 25.37 -5.66
N THR A 356 -17.46 26.51 -6.28
CA THR A 356 -17.45 27.80 -5.58
C THR A 356 -18.43 27.83 -4.41
N GLN A 357 -19.61 27.18 -4.56
CA GLN A 357 -20.60 27.10 -3.50
C GLN A 357 -20.14 26.20 -2.36
N ILE A 358 -19.54 25.05 -2.67
CA ILE A 358 -18.93 24.14 -1.68
C ILE A 358 -17.93 24.91 -0.80
N GLY A 359 -16.98 25.65 -1.41
CA GLY A 359 -16.00 26.43 -0.66
C GLY A 359 -16.63 27.47 0.27
N LYS A 360 -17.68 28.18 -0.19
CA LYS A 360 -18.41 29.15 0.63
C LYS A 360 -19.14 28.51 1.83
N ILE A 361 -19.75 27.33 1.61
CA ILE A 361 -20.45 26.60 2.67
C ILE A 361 -19.47 26.05 3.68
N TRP A 362 -18.39 25.39 3.19
CA TRP A 362 -17.40 24.80 4.08
C TRP A 362 -16.70 25.85 4.96
N ALA A 363 -16.28 26.99 4.38
CA ALA A 363 -15.69 28.09 5.14
C ALA A 363 -16.60 28.65 6.24
N LYS A 364 -17.93 28.56 6.07
CA LYS A 364 -18.91 28.95 7.09
C LYS A 364 -19.12 27.86 8.15
N THR A 365 -19.10 26.60 7.75
CA THR A 365 -19.37 25.44 8.61
C THR A 365 -18.19 25.17 9.55
N GLU A 366 -16.98 25.29 9.02
CA GLU A 366 -15.73 25.15 9.78
C GLU A 366 -14.81 26.35 9.47
N PRO A 367 -14.98 27.48 10.15
CA PRO A 367 -14.11 28.64 9.97
C PRO A 367 -12.64 28.29 10.23
N GLY A 368 -11.77 28.57 9.26
CA GLY A 368 -10.35 28.22 9.30
C GLY A 368 -9.99 26.93 8.57
N ALA A 369 -10.87 25.94 8.51
CA ALA A 369 -10.57 24.66 7.86
C ALA A 369 -10.37 24.79 6.33
N ALA A 370 -11.19 25.60 5.66
CA ALA A 370 -11.13 25.79 4.20
C ALA A 370 -10.02 26.75 3.72
N GLY A 371 -9.34 27.43 4.61
CA GLY A 371 -8.30 28.41 4.25
C GLY A 371 -6.91 28.07 4.78
N GLU A 372 -6.82 27.33 5.87
CA GLU A 372 -5.55 27.03 6.53
C GLU A 372 -4.81 25.84 5.88
N ALA A 373 -5.52 24.89 5.31
CA ALA A 373 -4.91 23.82 4.55
C ALA A 373 -4.19 24.31 3.26
N ALA A 374 -4.46 25.54 2.82
CA ALA A 374 -3.73 26.21 1.74
C ALA A 374 -2.39 26.84 2.20
N LYS A 375 -2.12 26.92 3.50
CA LYS A 375 -0.78 27.24 3.99
C LYS A 375 0.05 25.97 3.90
N ALA A 376 1.31 26.11 3.47
CA ALA A 376 2.26 25.01 3.49
C ALA A 376 2.15 24.31 4.86
N ILE A 377 1.83 23.02 4.86
CA ILE A 377 1.67 22.25 6.09
C ILE A 377 2.99 22.39 6.85
N ASP A 378 2.91 22.92 8.06
CA ASP A 378 4.06 23.02 8.96
C ASP A 378 4.66 21.60 9.09
N PRO A 379 5.92 21.37 8.70
CA PRO A 379 6.55 20.06 8.86
C PRO A 379 6.59 19.59 10.32
N ASN A 380 6.35 20.49 11.28
CA ASN A 380 6.24 20.18 12.70
C ASN A 380 4.78 20.06 13.18
N TYR A 381 3.80 20.16 12.29
CA TYR A 381 2.41 20.01 12.66
C TYR A 381 2.14 18.60 13.21
N VAL A 382 1.76 18.54 14.45
CA VAL A 382 1.29 17.31 15.11
C VAL A 382 -0.23 17.37 15.08
N ALA A 383 -0.86 16.44 14.33
CA ALA A 383 -2.31 16.30 14.39
C ALA A 383 -2.77 16.16 15.84
N ALA A 384 -3.77 16.94 16.24
CA ALA A 384 -4.25 17.00 17.63
C ALA A 384 -4.84 15.68 18.14
N ASP A 385 -5.01 14.68 17.27
CA ASP A 385 -5.63 13.41 17.58
C ASP A 385 -4.65 12.22 17.42
N LEU A 386 -4.47 11.52 18.54
CA LEU A 386 -3.44 10.47 18.73
C LEU A 386 -3.80 9.10 18.15
N ARG A 387 -4.97 8.92 17.50
CA ARG A 387 -5.42 7.61 17.00
C ARG A 387 -4.47 6.99 15.98
N PHE A 388 -3.68 7.80 15.26
CA PHE A 388 -2.67 7.32 14.32
C PHE A 388 -1.42 6.74 14.96
N SER A 389 -1.12 7.04 16.22
CA SER A 389 0.13 6.63 16.85
C SER A 389 0.31 5.10 16.92
N GLU A 390 -0.77 4.36 16.70
CA GLU A 390 -0.84 2.91 16.84
C GLU A 390 -1.23 2.18 15.55
N CYS A 391 -1.33 2.88 14.42
CA CYS A 391 -1.59 2.24 13.14
C CYS A 391 -0.55 1.15 12.86
N PRO A 392 -0.97 -0.08 12.52
CA PRO A 392 -0.04 -1.10 12.05
C PRO A 392 0.60 -0.65 10.73
N ALA A 393 1.86 -0.99 10.52
CA ALA A 393 2.45 -0.85 9.18
C ALA A 393 1.67 -1.71 8.18
N PRO A 394 1.49 -1.26 6.93
CA PRO A 394 0.75 -2.03 5.93
C PRO A 394 1.42 -3.37 5.65
N ILE A 395 0.61 -4.37 5.33
CA ILE A 395 1.04 -5.69 4.87
C ILE A 395 1.15 -5.62 3.35
N ILE A 396 2.36 -5.74 2.81
CA ILE A 396 2.65 -5.60 1.38
C ILE A 396 3.17 -6.87 0.72
N ALA A 397 3.46 -7.92 1.52
CA ALA A 397 3.94 -9.21 1.02
C ALA A 397 2.79 -10.16 0.70
N SER A 398 3.02 -11.11 -0.21
CA SER A 398 2.05 -12.15 -0.55
C SER A 398 1.83 -13.11 0.61
N ASN A 399 0.58 -13.54 0.82
CA ASN A 399 0.24 -14.53 1.83
C ASN A 399 0.72 -15.94 1.42
N LEU A 400 1.74 -16.45 2.10
CA LEU A 400 2.31 -17.78 1.86
C LEU A 400 1.37 -18.92 2.31
N ALA A 401 0.39 -18.63 3.18
CA ALA A 401 -0.59 -19.58 3.67
C ALA A 401 -1.81 -19.72 2.75
N LYS A 402 -2.03 -18.79 1.83
CA LYS A 402 -3.20 -18.75 0.95
C LYS A 402 -3.39 -20.06 0.19
N GLY A 403 -4.58 -20.67 0.35
CA GLY A 403 -4.98 -21.92 -0.30
C GLY A 403 -4.13 -23.14 0.08
N ARG A 404 -3.37 -23.05 1.17
CA ARG A 404 -2.58 -24.16 1.68
C ARG A 404 -3.45 -25.14 2.48
N ARG A 405 -2.95 -26.36 2.60
CA ARG A 405 -3.60 -27.34 3.47
C ARG A 405 -3.61 -26.85 4.90
N ALA A 406 -4.79 -26.89 5.52
CA ALA A 406 -4.96 -26.65 6.95
C ALA A 406 -5.59 -27.87 7.62
N ASP A 407 -5.34 -28.07 8.90
CA ASP A 407 -6.10 -28.92 9.77
C ASP A 407 -6.25 -28.27 11.17
N SER A 408 -7.22 -28.74 11.94
CA SER A 408 -7.52 -28.11 13.24
C SER A 408 -7.95 -29.15 14.27
N SER A 409 -8.05 -28.72 15.51
CA SER A 409 -8.91 -29.37 16.49
C SER A 409 -10.38 -29.38 16.00
N TRP A 410 -11.31 -29.93 16.75
CA TRP A 410 -12.72 -30.02 16.32
C TRP A 410 -13.23 -28.65 15.81
N SER A 411 -13.72 -28.64 14.58
CA SER A 411 -14.44 -27.50 14.00
C SER A 411 -15.90 -27.53 14.41
N TYR A 412 -16.52 -26.35 14.42
CA TYR A 412 -17.95 -26.21 14.67
C TYR A 412 -18.69 -26.32 13.34
N ASP A 413 -19.54 -27.37 13.21
CA ASP A 413 -20.35 -27.65 12.02
C ASP A 413 -19.50 -27.66 10.71
N MET A 414 -19.85 -26.85 9.74
CA MET A 414 -19.20 -26.75 8.42
C MET A 414 -18.10 -25.67 8.36
N GLU A 415 -17.78 -25.05 9.49
CA GLU A 415 -16.79 -23.94 9.57
C GLU A 415 -15.38 -24.51 9.77
N ILE A 416 -14.85 -25.07 8.68
CA ILE A 416 -13.65 -25.90 8.63
C ILE A 416 -12.34 -25.10 8.58
N SER A 417 -11.21 -25.76 8.82
CA SER A 417 -9.87 -25.18 8.89
C SER A 417 -9.43 -24.43 7.63
N GLU A 418 -9.89 -24.87 6.47
CA GLU A 418 -9.56 -24.30 5.17
C GLU A 418 -10.06 -22.86 5.02
N PHE A 419 -11.13 -22.48 5.73
CA PHE A 419 -11.66 -21.12 5.75
C PHE A 419 -10.75 -20.10 6.45
N ALA A 420 -9.74 -20.56 7.17
CA ALA A 420 -8.74 -19.67 7.76
C ALA A 420 -7.53 -19.41 6.86
N VAL A 421 -7.52 -19.92 5.63
CA VAL A 421 -6.42 -19.77 4.66
C VAL A 421 -6.92 -19.59 3.21
N ASP A 422 -8.17 -19.25 3.02
CA ASP A 422 -8.79 -19.10 1.69
C ASP A 422 -8.68 -17.67 1.12
N ASP A 423 -8.18 -16.73 1.92
CA ASP A 423 -8.06 -15.30 1.60
C ASP A 423 -9.43 -14.61 1.45
N ASP A 424 -10.49 -15.23 2.02
CA ASP A 424 -11.81 -14.66 2.14
C ASP A 424 -12.10 -14.30 3.60
N PHE A 425 -12.01 -13.03 3.94
CA PHE A 425 -12.25 -12.54 5.31
C PHE A 425 -13.73 -12.61 5.74
N GLY A 426 -14.62 -13.09 4.87
CA GLY A 426 -16.03 -13.34 5.16
C GLY A 426 -16.32 -14.76 5.63
N SER A 427 -15.40 -15.70 5.41
CA SER A 427 -15.42 -17.06 5.96
C SER A 427 -14.57 -17.16 7.22
N ALA A 428 -14.73 -18.22 8.02
CA ALA A 428 -13.91 -18.43 9.21
C ALA A 428 -13.84 -19.92 9.60
N TRP A 429 -12.68 -20.32 10.10
CA TRP A 429 -12.63 -21.51 10.94
C TRP A 429 -13.16 -21.18 12.32
N VAL A 430 -14.13 -21.98 12.80
CA VAL A 430 -14.70 -21.84 14.15
C VAL A 430 -14.42 -23.10 14.95
N ALA A 431 -13.78 -22.97 16.10
CA ALA A 431 -13.47 -24.10 16.96
C ALA A 431 -14.71 -24.57 17.72
N ASN A 432 -14.92 -25.90 17.82
CA ASN A 432 -15.95 -26.47 18.63
C ASN A 432 -15.55 -26.44 20.13
N ALA A 433 -16.32 -25.73 20.94
CA ALA A 433 -16.06 -25.57 22.37
C ALA A 433 -16.15 -26.89 23.17
N LEU A 434 -16.74 -27.95 22.60
CA LEU A 434 -16.85 -29.27 23.20
C LEU A 434 -15.67 -30.19 22.86
N GLY A 435 -14.69 -29.70 22.13
CA GLY A 435 -13.48 -30.43 21.80
C GLY A 435 -12.69 -30.83 23.07
N PRO A 436 -12.03 -31.99 23.05
CA PRO A 436 -11.29 -32.51 24.21
C PRO A 436 -9.94 -31.82 24.46
N GLU A 437 -9.49 -30.99 23.53
CA GLU A 437 -8.20 -30.30 23.58
C GLU A 437 -8.35 -28.79 23.37
N CYS A 438 -7.30 -28.04 23.68
CA CYS A 438 -7.25 -26.60 23.38
C CYS A 438 -7.46 -26.37 21.86
N PRO A 439 -8.31 -25.40 21.48
CA PRO A 439 -8.49 -25.06 20.08
C PRO A 439 -7.17 -24.81 19.39
N ASN A 440 -6.90 -25.50 18.31
CA ASN A 440 -5.67 -25.30 17.54
C ASN A 440 -5.93 -25.41 16.03
N LEU A 441 -5.19 -24.61 15.28
CA LEU A 441 -5.20 -24.57 13.83
C LEU A 441 -3.77 -24.76 13.34
N ARG A 442 -3.57 -25.64 12.35
CA ARG A 442 -2.28 -25.94 11.73
C ARG A 442 -2.34 -25.63 10.24
N VAL A 443 -1.36 -24.91 9.75
CA VAL A 443 -1.23 -24.58 8.33
C VAL A 443 0.08 -25.14 7.80
N TYR A 444 0.03 -25.89 6.71
CA TYR A 444 1.16 -26.57 6.10
C TYR A 444 1.60 -25.83 4.83
N LEU A 445 2.84 -25.38 4.77
CA LEU A 445 3.37 -24.57 3.66
C LEU A 445 3.90 -25.41 2.50
N ASP A 446 3.61 -26.73 2.46
CA ASP A 446 4.04 -27.75 1.47
C ASP A 446 5.54 -28.02 1.43
N LYS A 447 6.35 -27.05 1.75
CA LYS A 447 7.81 -27.12 1.88
C LYS A 447 8.28 -26.11 2.91
N GLU A 448 9.51 -26.24 3.34
CA GLU A 448 10.12 -25.22 4.19
C GLU A 448 10.23 -23.89 3.44
N LEU A 449 9.70 -22.84 4.04
CA LEU A 449 9.71 -21.47 3.54
C LEU A 449 10.28 -20.52 4.60
N LEU A 450 10.90 -19.43 4.13
CA LEU A 450 11.27 -18.31 4.99
C LEU A 450 10.06 -17.42 5.22
N PHE A 451 9.84 -17.00 6.46
CA PHE A 451 8.85 -15.98 6.81
C PHE A 451 9.25 -15.25 8.11
N ASN A 452 8.71 -14.06 8.30
CA ASN A 452 9.02 -13.18 9.43
C ASN A 452 7.80 -12.41 9.92
N MET A 453 6.61 -12.74 9.41
CA MET A 453 5.37 -12.12 9.84
C MET A 453 4.22 -13.11 9.79
N ILE A 454 3.37 -13.04 10.80
CA ILE A 454 2.07 -13.74 10.87
C ILE A 454 0.99 -12.69 11.15
N ALA A 455 -0.11 -12.75 10.41
CA ALA A 455 -1.30 -11.97 10.69
C ALA A 455 -2.47 -12.90 11.03
N ILE A 456 -3.15 -12.63 12.13
CA ILE A 456 -4.31 -13.38 12.60
C ILE A 456 -5.50 -12.44 12.54
N THR A 457 -6.50 -12.76 11.72
CA THR A 457 -7.77 -12.03 11.66
C THR A 457 -8.85 -12.83 12.34
N GLU A 458 -9.36 -12.30 13.44
CA GLU A 458 -10.45 -12.93 14.19
C GLU A 458 -11.80 -12.62 13.55
N GLU A 459 -12.78 -13.53 13.65
CA GLU A 459 -14.15 -13.26 13.25
C GLU A 459 -14.82 -12.26 14.21
N VAL A 460 -15.82 -11.53 13.72
CA VAL A 460 -16.64 -10.63 14.54
C VAL A 460 -17.36 -11.42 15.66
N GLY A 461 -17.09 -11.06 16.90
CA GLY A 461 -17.67 -11.73 18.06
C GLY A 461 -16.74 -12.74 18.74
N SER A 462 -15.56 -13.00 18.19
CA SER A 462 -14.46 -13.73 18.80
C SER A 462 -13.41 -12.77 19.35
N GLU A 463 -12.78 -13.12 20.46
CA GLU A 463 -11.59 -12.43 20.97
C GLU A 463 -10.65 -13.44 21.60
N ILE A 464 -9.52 -13.67 20.91
CA ILE A 464 -8.43 -14.52 21.40
C ILE A 464 -7.53 -13.65 22.29
N ARG A 465 -7.31 -14.09 23.52
CA ARG A 465 -6.57 -13.34 24.56
C ARG A 465 -5.21 -13.92 24.84
N GLU A 466 -5.08 -15.23 24.75
CA GLU A 466 -3.82 -15.91 24.96
C GLU A 466 -3.71 -17.09 23.98
N TYR A 467 -2.57 -17.17 23.32
CA TYR A 467 -2.28 -18.26 22.38
C TYR A 467 -0.79 -18.52 22.26
N ARG A 468 -0.45 -19.77 21.93
CA ARG A 468 0.89 -20.19 21.59
C ARG A 468 1.02 -20.37 20.08
N LEU A 469 2.12 -19.87 19.54
CA LEU A 469 2.54 -20.12 18.16
C LEU A 469 3.70 -21.10 18.15
N ASP A 470 3.57 -22.13 17.32
CA ASP A 470 4.62 -23.11 17.06
C ASP A 470 4.92 -23.12 15.56
N ALA A 471 6.19 -23.40 15.19
CA ALA A 471 6.60 -23.70 13.83
C ALA A 471 7.12 -25.13 13.71
N ARG A 472 6.93 -25.76 12.55
CA ARG A 472 7.49 -27.09 12.29
C ARG A 472 8.79 -26.94 11.50
N VAL A 473 9.90 -27.30 12.17
CA VAL A 473 11.26 -27.21 11.62
C VAL A 473 11.83 -28.62 11.58
N ASN A 474 12.33 -29.08 10.44
CA ASN A 474 12.83 -30.44 10.26
C ASN A 474 11.83 -31.51 10.75
N GLY A 475 10.54 -31.29 10.49
CA GLY A 475 9.45 -32.20 10.89
C GLY A 475 9.07 -32.19 12.37
N GLN A 476 9.70 -31.36 13.20
CA GLN A 476 9.44 -31.24 14.64
C GLN A 476 8.80 -29.90 14.98
N TRP A 477 7.73 -29.94 15.79
CA TRP A 477 7.10 -28.73 16.32
C TRP A 477 7.97 -28.08 17.39
N GLN A 478 8.25 -26.81 17.21
CA GLN A 478 9.04 -25.97 18.12
C GLN A 478 8.20 -24.74 18.48
N GLU A 479 8.12 -24.41 19.76
CA GLU A 479 7.46 -23.19 20.23
C GLU A 479 8.23 -21.96 19.75
N LEU A 480 7.53 -21.03 19.09
CA LEU A 480 8.09 -19.75 18.68
C LEU A 480 7.87 -18.69 19.76
N MET A 481 6.62 -18.59 20.22
CA MET A 481 6.23 -17.58 21.20
C MET A 481 4.91 -17.89 21.88
N LEU A 482 4.74 -17.33 23.08
CA LEU A 482 3.48 -17.23 23.80
C LEU A 482 3.01 -15.76 23.72
N VAL A 483 1.78 -15.54 23.28
CA VAL A 483 1.21 -14.20 23.04
C VAL A 483 0.05 -13.98 24.02
N HIS A 484 0.11 -12.86 24.74
CA HIS A 484 -0.96 -12.40 25.63
C HIS A 484 -1.51 -11.07 25.13
N ALA A 485 -2.82 -10.92 24.98
CA ALA A 485 -3.48 -9.64 24.78
C ALA A 485 -3.60 -8.92 26.14
N ASP A 486 -3.08 -7.73 26.26
CA ASP A 486 -3.10 -6.98 27.53
C ASP A 486 -4.51 -6.74 28.06
N ALA A 487 -4.66 -6.94 29.39
CA ALA A 487 -5.92 -7.01 30.13
C ALA A 487 -6.56 -5.63 30.43
N GLN A 488 -6.23 -4.55 29.75
CA GLN A 488 -6.67 -3.19 30.16
C GLN A 488 -7.98 -2.68 29.54
N SER A 489 -8.73 -3.49 28.80
CA SER A 489 -10.09 -3.10 28.37
C SER A 489 -11.21 -3.97 28.95
N ALA A 490 -11.10 -4.40 30.20
CA ALA A 490 -12.14 -5.16 30.87
C ALA A 490 -13.27 -4.28 31.39
N SER A 491 -14.32 -4.05 30.59
CA SER A 491 -15.65 -3.80 31.15
C SER A 491 -16.26 -5.15 31.55
N ALA A 492 -16.72 -5.22 32.80
CA ALA A 492 -17.21 -6.43 33.44
C ALA A 492 -18.50 -6.94 32.79
N ASP A 493 -18.39 -7.90 31.88
CA ASP A 493 -19.47 -8.84 31.54
C ASP A 493 -18.83 -10.22 31.36
N ALA A 494 -19.00 -11.06 32.37
CA ALA A 494 -18.43 -12.41 32.46
C ALA A 494 -19.07 -13.37 31.45
N GLY A 495 -18.48 -13.48 30.26
CA GLY A 495 -18.72 -14.60 29.34
C GLY A 495 -17.79 -15.78 29.69
N ALA A 496 -18.27 -17.01 29.51
CA ALA A 496 -17.57 -18.23 29.88
C ALA A 496 -16.11 -18.28 29.37
N LEU A 497 -15.18 -18.40 30.32
CA LEU A 497 -13.76 -18.63 30.08
C LEU A 497 -13.54 -20.11 29.69
N LEU A 498 -12.85 -20.33 28.58
CA LEU A 498 -12.36 -21.65 28.21
C LEU A 498 -10.95 -21.83 28.81
N PHE A 499 -10.80 -22.67 29.85
CA PHE A 499 -9.52 -23.00 30.42
C PHE A 499 -9.03 -24.36 29.91
N CYS A 500 -7.86 -24.41 29.34
CA CYS A 500 -7.17 -25.66 29.03
C CYS A 500 -6.33 -26.08 30.24
N ALA A 501 -6.84 -27.05 31.02
CA ALA A 501 -6.28 -27.45 32.31
C ALA A 501 -4.90 -28.15 32.27
N ASN A 502 -4.28 -28.38 31.10
CA ASN A 502 -3.11 -29.26 30.97
C ASN A 502 -1.89 -28.65 30.23
N ALA A 503 -1.77 -27.34 30.14
CA ALA A 503 -0.57 -26.74 29.57
C ALA A 503 0.53 -26.61 30.63
N ALA A 504 1.44 -27.59 30.72
CA ALA A 504 2.67 -27.45 31.47
C ALA A 504 3.56 -26.42 30.75
N SER A 505 3.81 -25.26 31.38
CA SER A 505 4.70 -24.23 30.85
C SER A 505 6.15 -24.74 30.88
N PRO A 506 6.88 -24.79 29.75
CA PRO A 506 8.32 -24.93 29.78
C PRO A 506 8.97 -23.59 30.17
N ALA A 507 10.01 -23.64 30.95
CA ALA A 507 10.63 -22.50 31.66
C ALA A 507 11.46 -21.53 30.76
N THR A 508 11.30 -21.52 29.44
CA THR A 508 12.15 -20.76 28.50
C THR A 508 11.40 -20.04 27.34
N ALA A 509 10.07 -19.91 27.43
CA ALA A 509 9.31 -19.23 26.38
C ALA A 509 9.43 -17.69 26.45
N SER A 510 9.63 -17.04 25.31
CA SER A 510 9.55 -15.58 25.22
C SER A 510 8.08 -15.15 25.29
N VAL A 511 7.70 -14.49 26.39
CA VAL A 511 6.36 -13.93 26.57
C VAL A 511 6.28 -12.61 25.81
N VAL A 512 5.32 -12.48 24.92
CA VAL A 512 5.03 -11.28 24.12
C VAL A 512 3.70 -10.69 24.57
N SER A 513 3.71 -9.46 25.09
CA SER A 513 2.50 -8.70 25.33
C SER A 513 2.09 -7.92 24.08
N VAL A 514 0.84 -8.05 23.67
CA VAL A 514 0.26 -7.30 22.56
C VAL A 514 -0.52 -6.13 23.11
N ASN A 515 -0.04 -4.89 22.87
CA ASN A 515 -0.79 -3.70 23.25
C ASN A 515 -1.96 -3.51 22.29
N ALA A 516 -3.20 -3.60 22.79
CA ALA A 516 -4.37 -3.12 22.10
C ALA A 516 -4.40 -1.61 22.21
N GLY A 517 -4.58 -0.89 21.10
CA GLY A 517 -4.67 0.56 21.09
C GLY A 517 -5.69 1.10 22.08
N GLU A 518 -5.24 1.92 23.04
CA GLU A 518 -6.10 2.50 24.06
C GLU A 518 -7.08 3.51 23.47
N ARG A 519 -8.37 3.35 23.75
CA ARG A 519 -9.30 4.48 23.68
C ARG A 519 -9.00 5.39 24.86
N VAL A 520 -8.23 6.46 24.65
CA VAL A 520 -7.96 7.46 25.69
C VAL A 520 -9.21 8.29 25.93
N SER A 521 -9.86 8.05 27.07
CA SER A 521 -10.70 9.08 27.70
C SER A 521 -9.78 10.08 28.39
N SER A 522 -9.94 11.37 28.07
CA SER A 522 -9.16 12.48 28.60
C SER A 522 -9.17 12.51 30.14
N SER A 523 -7.99 12.30 30.76
CA SER A 523 -7.66 12.86 32.07
C SER A 523 -6.15 13.09 32.17
N THR A 524 -5.82 14.26 32.59
CA THR A 524 -4.54 14.93 32.72
C THR A 524 -3.43 14.17 33.46
N GLY A 525 -2.23 14.20 32.89
CA GLY A 525 -0.96 14.40 33.62
C GLY A 525 -0.09 13.18 33.85
N GLY A 526 1.12 13.19 33.30
CA GLY A 526 2.24 12.39 33.81
C GLY A 526 3.11 11.72 32.73
N SER A 527 4.19 12.37 32.36
CA SER A 527 5.26 11.85 31.51
C SER A 527 6.01 10.71 32.14
N HIS A 528 6.14 9.56 31.44
CA HIS A 528 7.27 8.64 31.62
C HIS A 528 7.66 8.03 30.27
N SER A 529 8.84 8.38 29.80
CA SER A 529 9.53 7.78 28.67
C SER A 529 10.15 6.45 29.11
N SER A 530 9.83 5.35 28.44
CA SER A 530 10.58 4.11 28.53
C SER A 530 11.44 3.95 27.26
N GLU A 531 12.74 4.16 27.41
CA GLU A 531 13.77 3.85 26.40
C GLU A 531 13.86 2.33 26.20
N VAL A 532 13.62 1.88 24.99
CA VAL A 532 13.97 0.53 24.56
C VAL A 532 15.41 0.55 24.03
N ARG A 533 16.32 -0.11 24.72
CA ARG A 533 17.71 -0.32 24.26
C ARG A 533 17.73 -1.11 22.95
N ARG A 534 18.22 -0.47 21.89
CA ARG A 534 18.61 -1.14 20.65
C ARG A 534 19.97 -1.77 20.83
N THR A 535 20.07 -3.09 20.71
CA THR A 535 21.32 -3.78 20.39
C THR A 535 21.28 -4.18 18.91
N SER A 536 22.11 -3.55 18.09
CA SER A 536 22.32 -3.91 16.69
C SER A 536 23.23 -5.14 16.63
N VAL A 537 22.73 -6.22 16.01
CA VAL A 537 23.57 -7.35 15.59
C VAL A 537 23.36 -7.55 14.10
N SER A 538 24.42 -7.35 13.31
CA SER A 538 24.51 -7.74 11.92
C SER A 538 24.73 -9.25 11.85
N GLY A 539 23.81 -10.01 11.27
CA GLY A 539 23.96 -11.45 11.08
C GLY A 539 23.15 -11.98 9.90
N GLY A 540 23.80 -12.77 9.07
CA GLY A 540 23.16 -13.54 7.99
C GLY A 540 22.21 -14.63 8.52
N PRO A 541 21.55 -15.43 7.64
CA PRO A 541 20.53 -16.40 8.01
C PRO A 541 21.09 -17.41 9.02
N VAL A 542 20.45 -17.49 10.19
CA VAL A 542 20.84 -18.38 11.29
C VAL A 542 20.10 -19.71 11.11
N SER A 543 20.85 -20.82 11.09
CA SER A 543 20.26 -22.15 11.23
C SER A 543 19.65 -22.29 12.63
N PRO A 544 18.44 -22.86 12.78
CA PRO A 544 17.77 -22.97 14.06
C PRO A 544 18.47 -24.03 14.92
N GLY A 545 19.19 -23.57 15.89
CA GLY A 545 19.73 -24.32 16.99
C GLY A 545 19.84 -23.38 18.18
N THR A 546 18.97 -23.60 19.18
CA THR A 546 19.04 -23.11 20.57
C THR A 546 19.53 -21.67 20.78
N ASP A 547 18.67 -20.82 21.34
CA ASP A 547 18.93 -19.49 21.92
C ASP A 547 18.77 -18.24 21.02
N ALA A 548 17.84 -18.20 20.11
CA ALA A 548 17.47 -16.94 19.48
C ALA A 548 16.14 -16.41 20.03
N VAL A 549 16.19 -15.60 21.08
CA VAL A 549 15.10 -14.71 21.43
C VAL A 549 14.98 -13.65 20.35
N VAL A 550 14.03 -13.86 19.51
CA VAL A 550 13.66 -13.00 18.42
C VAL A 550 12.93 -11.79 19.00
N SER A 551 13.33 -10.58 18.64
CA SER A 551 12.55 -9.39 18.94
C SER A 551 11.21 -9.48 18.21
N VAL A 552 10.13 -9.62 18.96
CA VAL A 552 8.78 -9.67 18.37
C VAL A 552 8.14 -8.31 18.52
N ASN A 553 7.65 -7.76 17.40
CA ASN A 553 6.77 -6.60 17.40
C ASN A 553 5.34 -7.10 17.14
N ALA A 554 4.52 -7.07 18.17
CA ALA A 554 3.12 -7.48 18.11
C ALA A 554 2.21 -6.25 18.18
N LYS A 555 1.29 -6.12 17.22
CA LYS A 555 0.28 -5.06 17.21
C LYS A 555 -1.09 -5.66 16.95
N LYS A 556 -2.06 -5.27 17.76
CA LYS A 556 -3.48 -5.60 17.54
C LYS A 556 -4.23 -4.32 17.17
N CYS A 557 -4.95 -4.36 16.06
CA CYS A 557 -5.86 -3.32 15.65
C CYS A 557 -7.22 -3.99 15.38
N GLY A 558 -8.20 -3.70 16.21
CA GLY A 558 -9.50 -4.36 16.14
C GLY A 558 -9.40 -5.88 16.15
N ARG A 559 -9.81 -6.54 15.07
CA ARG A 559 -9.80 -8.00 14.90
C ARG A 559 -8.47 -8.56 14.37
N VAL A 560 -7.56 -7.71 13.95
CA VAL A 560 -6.32 -8.15 13.31
C VAL A 560 -5.14 -8.01 14.26
N THR A 561 -4.44 -9.11 14.52
CA THR A 561 -3.17 -9.13 15.23
C THR A 561 -2.05 -9.41 14.26
N VAL A 562 -1.05 -8.53 14.18
CA VAL A 562 0.13 -8.67 13.32
C VAL A 562 1.36 -8.89 14.19
N LEU A 563 2.04 -9.99 13.95
CA LEU A 563 3.28 -10.39 14.62
C LEU A 563 4.43 -10.31 13.64
N ARG A 564 5.40 -9.42 13.87
CA ARG A 564 6.64 -9.30 13.11
C ARG A 564 7.81 -9.75 13.95
N PHE A 565 8.64 -10.65 13.42
CA PHE A 565 9.75 -11.28 14.14
C PHE A 565 10.93 -11.55 13.19
N SER A 566 12.06 -12.04 13.74
CA SER A 566 13.20 -12.43 12.92
C SER A 566 12.82 -13.56 11.96
N THR A 567 13.37 -13.52 10.75
CA THR A 567 13.09 -14.52 9.72
C THR A 567 13.42 -15.93 10.19
N ILE A 568 12.44 -16.83 10.07
CA ILE A 568 12.57 -18.26 10.37
C ILE A 568 12.35 -19.10 9.12
N TYR A 569 12.74 -20.38 9.19
CA TYR A 569 12.58 -21.35 8.10
C TYR A 569 11.77 -22.54 8.63
N ALA A 570 10.54 -22.74 8.12
CA ALA A 570 9.66 -23.80 8.57
C ALA A 570 8.70 -24.25 7.45
N ASP A 571 8.14 -25.46 7.59
CA ASP A 571 7.20 -26.05 6.64
C ASP A 571 5.73 -26.04 7.14
N ALA A 572 5.50 -25.65 8.39
CA ALA A 572 4.16 -25.48 8.95
C ALA A 572 4.18 -24.54 10.15
N ILE A 573 3.03 -23.94 10.44
CA ILE A 573 2.77 -23.17 11.67
C ILE A 573 1.55 -23.74 12.39
N ARG A 574 1.51 -23.54 13.70
CA ARG A 574 0.36 -23.91 14.54
C ARG A 574 0.05 -22.80 15.53
N ILE A 575 -1.20 -22.37 15.57
CA ILE A 575 -1.74 -21.56 16.66
C ILE A 575 -2.51 -22.48 17.62
N THR A 576 -2.23 -22.39 18.92
CA THR A 576 -2.99 -23.08 19.98
C THR A 576 -3.56 -22.02 20.90
N VAL A 577 -4.88 -21.89 20.95
CA VAL A 577 -5.56 -20.87 21.76
C VAL A 577 -5.69 -21.39 23.19
N LEU A 578 -5.21 -20.59 24.14
CA LEU A 578 -5.18 -20.91 25.58
C LEU A 578 -6.26 -20.18 26.35
N ASP A 579 -6.59 -18.93 25.95
CA ASP A 579 -7.68 -18.14 26.52
C ASP A 579 -8.39 -17.33 25.44
N SER A 580 -9.74 -17.27 25.54
CA SER A 580 -10.58 -16.52 24.60
C SER A 580 -11.93 -16.15 25.23
N ARG A 581 -12.58 -15.13 24.67
CA ARG A 581 -13.94 -14.74 25.07
C ARG A 581 -14.83 -14.40 23.89
N LYS A 582 -16.16 -14.45 24.10
CA LYS A 582 -17.12 -13.89 23.15
C LYS A 582 -17.19 -12.37 23.32
N THR A 583 -17.26 -11.67 22.22
CA THR A 583 -17.53 -10.22 22.17
C THR A 583 -18.82 -9.94 21.41
N LYS A 584 -19.42 -8.79 21.68
CA LYS A 584 -20.58 -8.33 20.91
C LYS A 584 -20.11 -7.69 19.61
N ALA A 585 -20.83 -7.95 18.52
CA ALA A 585 -20.70 -7.20 17.29
C ALA A 585 -21.09 -5.70 17.52
N PRO A 586 -20.75 -4.78 16.61
CA PRO A 586 -21.08 -3.36 16.74
C PRO A 586 -22.57 -3.06 16.98
N ASP A 587 -23.47 -3.94 16.52
CA ASP A 587 -24.92 -3.86 16.78
C ASP A 587 -25.34 -4.41 18.16
N GLY A 588 -24.40 -4.80 19.00
CA GLY A 588 -24.64 -5.31 20.35
C GLY A 588 -25.03 -6.79 20.44
N VAL A 589 -25.02 -7.53 19.33
CA VAL A 589 -25.42 -8.94 19.25
C VAL A 589 -24.19 -9.86 19.30
N TYR A 590 -24.27 -10.99 20.02
CA TYR A 590 -23.28 -12.06 19.94
C TYR A 590 -23.54 -12.91 18.70
N ARG A 591 -22.58 -12.99 17.76
CA ARG A 591 -22.75 -13.71 16.49
C ARG A 591 -21.96 -15.00 16.37
N SER A 592 -20.82 -15.11 17.05
CA SER A 592 -20.01 -16.33 16.99
C SER A 592 -20.62 -17.47 17.76
N GLY A 593 -20.66 -18.66 17.21
CA GLY A 593 -21.02 -19.92 17.88
C GLY A 593 -19.99 -20.33 18.93
N SER A 594 -18.74 -19.90 18.80
CA SER A 594 -17.61 -20.21 19.68
C SER A 594 -16.90 -18.92 20.15
N THR A 595 -16.03 -19.07 21.15
CA THR A 595 -15.12 -18.03 21.61
C THR A 595 -13.87 -17.92 20.73
N VAL A 596 -13.61 -18.92 19.86
CA VAL A 596 -12.46 -18.99 18.96
C VAL A 596 -12.95 -19.14 17.54
N ALA A 597 -12.75 -18.09 16.75
CA ALA A 597 -13.04 -18.07 15.33
C ALA A 597 -11.98 -17.22 14.60
N ILE A 598 -11.33 -17.79 13.61
CA ILE A 598 -10.26 -17.17 12.81
C ILE A 598 -10.71 -17.08 11.36
N SER A 599 -10.91 -15.85 10.87
CA SER A 599 -11.25 -15.61 9.47
C SER A 599 -10.04 -15.77 8.55
N GLU A 600 -8.82 -15.42 9.02
CA GLU A 600 -7.61 -15.59 8.20
C GLU A 600 -6.39 -15.75 9.09
N LEU A 601 -5.53 -16.70 8.76
CA LEU A 601 -4.21 -16.90 9.31
C LEU A 601 -3.17 -16.74 8.19
N GLY A 602 -2.69 -15.53 8.00
CA GLY A 602 -1.73 -15.20 6.98
C GLY A 602 -0.29 -15.37 7.43
N VAL A 603 0.58 -15.83 6.54
CA VAL A 603 2.04 -16.00 6.73
C VAL A 603 2.76 -15.24 5.64
N TYR A 604 3.74 -14.40 6.01
CA TYR A 604 4.38 -13.48 5.06
C TYR A 604 5.89 -13.41 5.26
N LEU A 605 6.59 -13.09 4.17
CA LEU A 605 7.99 -12.69 4.19
C LEU A 605 8.08 -11.22 3.77
N GLU A 606 8.24 -10.33 4.74
CA GLU A 606 8.58 -8.92 4.48
C GLU A 606 10.10 -8.78 4.32
N ARG A 607 10.55 -8.01 3.31
CA ARG A 607 11.97 -7.77 3.00
C ARG A 607 12.50 -6.47 3.60
#